data_8fecdcb1d9b0318434b2ce8863764fad
#
_entry.id   8fecdcb1d9b0318434b2ce8863764fad
#
_cell.length_a   1.000
_cell.length_b   1.000
_cell.length_c   1.000
_cell.angle_alpha   90.00
_cell.angle_beta   90.00
_cell.angle_gamma   90.00
#
_symmetry.space_group_name_H-M   'P 1'
#
loop_
_entity.id
_entity.type
_entity.pdbx_description
1 polymer ?
#
loop_
_entity_poly.entity_id
_entity_poly.type
_entity_poly.pdbx_seq_one_letter_code
_entity_poly.pdbx_strand_id
1 'polypeptide(L)'
;MKIHVKLFATLRLDLGIAEVNIEIDQPLTILELLKLVSQKINSDIVPELIEDGEIMVGTILLINGHSVLHAEKLKTMINEDCEISVFPPAGGG
;
A
#
# COMPACT_ATOMS: atom_id res chain seq x y z
N MET A 1 15.64 6.37 0.20
CA MET A 1 15.13 4.99 0.38
C MET A 1 14.33 4.56 -0.83
N LYS A 2 14.52 3.33 -1.24
CA LYS A 2 13.81 2.75 -2.38
C LYS A 2 12.73 1.81 -1.89
N ILE A 3 11.50 2.11 -2.27
CA ILE A 3 10.35 1.30 -1.86
C ILE A 3 9.78 0.64 -3.11
N HIS A 4 9.76 -0.69 -3.11
CA HIS A 4 9.18 -1.46 -4.21
C HIS A 4 7.78 -1.90 -3.80
N VAL A 5 6.76 -1.36 -4.48
CA VAL A 5 5.37 -1.63 -4.15
C VAL A 5 4.80 -2.61 -5.17
N LYS A 6 4.26 -3.72 -4.68
CA LYS A 6 3.59 -4.72 -5.52
C LYS A 6 2.09 -4.64 -5.30
N LEU A 7 1.35 -4.58 -6.40
CA LEU A 7 -0.11 -4.52 -6.38
C LEU A 7 -0.68 -5.86 -6.82
N PHE A 8 -1.68 -6.35 -6.11
CA PHE A 8 -2.27 -7.67 -6.34
C PHE A 8 -3.77 -7.63 -6.57
N ALA A 9 -4.31 -8.75 -7.02
CA ALA A 9 -5.75 -8.99 -7.18
C ALA A 9 -6.44 -7.90 -8.01
N THR A 10 -7.58 -7.39 -7.53
CA THR A 10 -8.38 -6.44 -8.29
C THR A 10 -7.65 -5.15 -8.60
N LEU A 11 -6.76 -4.67 -7.71
CA LEU A 11 -5.96 -3.48 -7.99
C LEU A 11 -5.09 -3.69 -9.22
N ARG A 12 -4.40 -4.82 -9.27
CA ARG A 12 -3.52 -5.15 -10.38
C ARG A 12 -4.33 -5.27 -11.68
N LEU A 13 -5.47 -5.93 -11.61
CA LEU A 13 -6.32 -6.15 -12.79
C LEU A 13 -6.93 -4.85 -13.30
N ASP A 14 -7.46 -4.04 -12.40
CA ASP A 14 -8.15 -2.80 -12.77
C ASP A 14 -7.19 -1.74 -13.30
N LEU A 15 -5.99 -1.66 -12.73
CA LEU A 15 -5.02 -0.64 -13.10
C LEU A 15 -4.08 -1.08 -14.22
N GLY A 16 -3.94 -2.40 -14.43
CA GLY A 16 -2.97 -2.93 -15.38
C GLY A 16 -1.53 -2.72 -14.91
N ILE A 17 -1.33 -2.46 -13.62
CA ILE A 17 -0.02 -2.18 -13.03
C ILE A 17 0.25 -3.21 -11.94
N ALA A 18 1.37 -3.91 -12.04
CA ALA A 18 1.75 -4.92 -11.07
C ALA A 18 2.72 -4.38 -10.02
N GLU A 19 3.55 -3.42 -10.38
CA GLU A 19 4.64 -2.93 -9.53
C GLU A 19 4.84 -1.43 -9.71
N VAL A 20 5.21 -0.76 -8.62
CA VAL A 20 5.52 0.66 -8.60
C VAL A 20 6.77 0.86 -7.76
N ASN A 21 7.76 1.59 -8.28
CA ASN A 21 8.95 1.94 -7.52
C ASN A 21 8.84 3.37 -7.04
N ILE A 22 8.99 3.57 -5.73
CA ILE A 22 8.92 4.88 -5.09
C ILE A 22 10.27 5.17 -4.44
N GLU A 23 10.77 6.37 -4.65
CA GLU A 23 11.99 6.81 -3.99
C GLU A 23 11.64 7.94 -3.04
N ILE A 24 12.08 7.83 -1.78
CA ILE A 24 11.76 8.80 -0.74
C ILE A 24 13.04 9.24 -0.01
N ASP A 25 13.03 10.49 0.48
CA ASP A 25 14.18 11.10 1.17
C ASP A 25 14.09 10.99 2.68
N GLN A 26 12.93 10.77 3.21
CA GLN A 26 12.71 10.74 4.66
C GLN A 26 11.68 9.68 5.02
N PRO A 27 11.70 9.21 6.28
CA PRO A 27 10.70 8.24 6.73
C PRO A 27 9.28 8.76 6.54
N LEU A 28 8.38 7.85 6.23
CA LEU A 28 6.96 8.18 6.09
C LEU A 28 6.11 7.01 6.57
N THR A 29 4.82 7.30 6.79
CA THR A 29 3.88 6.26 7.20
C THR A 29 3.38 5.48 6.00
N ILE A 30 2.79 4.32 6.27
CA ILE A 30 2.13 3.51 5.23
C ILE A 30 1.08 4.35 4.49
N LEU A 31 0.27 5.12 5.23
CA LEU A 31 -0.76 5.96 4.60
C LEU A 31 -0.14 6.97 3.63
N GLU A 32 0.94 7.63 4.06
CA GLU A 32 1.64 8.58 3.19
C GLU A 32 2.20 7.90 1.95
N LEU A 33 2.72 6.67 2.11
CA LEU A 33 3.23 5.91 0.98
C LEU A 33 2.11 5.60 -0.02
N LEU A 34 0.95 5.15 0.46
CA LEU A 34 -0.17 4.85 -0.41
C LEU A 34 -0.63 6.08 -1.21
N LYS A 35 -0.56 7.25 -0.59
CA LYS A 35 -0.87 8.51 -1.29
C LYS A 35 0.17 8.81 -2.37
N LEU A 36 1.45 8.57 -2.10
CA LEU A 36 2.50 8.75 -3.11
C LEU A 36 2.34 7.78 -4.27
N VAL A 37 1.99 6.53 -3.98
CA VAL A 37 1.73 5.54 -5.03
C VAL A 37 0.59 6.03 -5.92
N SER A 38 -0.50 6.49 -5.30
CA SER A 38 -1.66 7.01 -6.02
C SER A 38 -1.29 8.15 -6.95
N GLN A 39 -0.44 9.06 -6.51
CA GLN A 39 0.04 10.16 -7.33
C GLN A 39 0.89 9.65 -8.50
N LYS A 40 1.77 8.71 -8.23
CA LYS A 40 2.69 8.22 -9.26
C LYS A 40 1.96 7.47 -10.39
N ILE A 41 0.95 6.68 -10.04
CA ILE A 41 0.20 5.93 -11.05
C ILE A 41 -1.01 6.71 -11.58
N ASN A 42 -1.22 7.92 -11.07
CA ASN A 42 -2.32 8.80 -11.48
C ASN A 42 -3.69 8.14 -11.26
N SER A 43 -3.84 7.44 -10.17
CA SER A 43 -5.08 6.75 -9.81
C SER A 43 -5.11 6.58 -8.29
N ASP A 44 -6.17 7.06 -7.64
CA ASP A 44 -6.26 7.01 -6.19
C ASP A 44 -6.66 5.63 -5.70
N ILE A 45 -5.71 4.91 -5.11
CA ILE A 45 -5.94 3.58 -4.57
C ILE A 45 -6.37 3.60 -3.11
N VAL A 46 -6.28 4.75 -2.44
CA VAL A 46 -6.60 4.85 -1.01
C VAL A 46 -8.04 4.42 -0.71
N PRO A 47 -9.06 4.89 -1.44
CA PRO A 47 -10.44 4.46 -1.16
C PRO A 47 -10.67 2.96 -1.35
N GLU A 48 -9.82 2.28 -2.09
CA GLU A 48 -9.93 0.83 -2.32
C GLU A 48 -9.43 0.02 -1.12
N LEU A 49 -8.68 0.66 -0.21
CA LEU A 49 -7.99 -0.02 0.87
C LEU A 49 -8.38 0.51 2.25
N ILE A 50 -8.84 1.75 2.31
CA ILE A 50 -9.06 2.47 3.56
C ILE A 50 -10.46 3.06 3.57
N GLU A 51 -11.17 2.88 4.68
CA GLU A 51 -12.51 3.42 4.90
C GLU A 51 -12.56 4.02 6.31
N ASP A 52 -13.09 5.24 6.40
CA ASP A 52 -13.21 5.96 7.68
C ASP A 52 -11.89 6.05 8.45
N GLY A 53 -10.79 6.23 7.73
CA GLY A 53 -9.47 6.39 8.33
C GLY A 53 -8.83 5.08 8.80
N GLU A 54 -9.45 3.94 8.51
CA GLU A 54 -8.96 2.64 8.93
C GLU A 54 -8.82 1.69 7.76
N ILE A 55 -7.93 0.70 7.89
CA ILE A 55 -7.74 -0.31 6.88
C ILE A 55 -9.01 -1.15 6.76
N MET A 56 -9.54 -1.27 5.55
CA MET A 56 -10.74 -2.07 5.32
C MET A 56 -10.51 -3.53 5.70
N VAL A 57 -11.52 -4.15 6.26
CA VAL A 57 -11.51 -5.59 6.57
C VAL A 57 -11.23 -6.36 5.28
N GLY A 58 -10.30 -7.28 5.34
CA GLY A 58 -9.89 -8.07 4.17
C GLY A 58 -8.71 -7.51 3.41
N THR A 59 -8.34 -6.25 3.66
CA THR A 59 -7.15 -5.65 3.06
C THR A 59 -5.90 -6.21 3.74
N ILE A 60 -4.89 -6.56 2.96
CA ILE A 60 -3.61 -7.03 3.48
C ILE A 60 -2.51 -6.11 2.98
N LEU A 61 -1.73 -5.58 3.91
CA LEU A 61 -0.57 -4.73 3.62
C LEU A 61 0.63 -5.36 4.30
N LEU A 62 1.64 -5.73 3.52
CA LEU A 62 2.84 -6.38 4.04
C LEU A 62 4.07 -5.50 3.81
N ILE A 63 4.94 -5.42 4.80
CA ILE A 63 6.26 -4.81 4.68
C ILE A 63 7.26 -5.94 4.80
N ASN A 64 7.99 -6.23 3.72
CA ASN A 64 8.94 -7.35 3.67
C ASN A 64 8.30 -8.64 4.18
N GLY A 65 7.04 -8.88 3.81
CA GLY A 65 6.31 -10.09 4.18
C GLY A 65 5.63 -10.05 5.55
N HIS A 66 5.77 -8.97 6.32
CA HIS A 66 5.17 -8.84 7.65
C HIS A 66 3.95 -7.94 7.62
N SER A 67 2.83 -8.41 8.15
CA SER A 67 1.58 -7.66 8.13
C SER A 67 1.62 -6.43 9.02
N VAL A 68 1.21 -5.27 8.48
CA VAL A 68 1.09 -4.04 9.28
C VAL A 68 -0.08 -4.11 10.26
N LEU A 69 -1.01 -5.06 10.07
CA LEU A 69 -2.12 -5.24 10.99
C LEU A 69 -1.65 -5.70 12.37
N HIS A 70 -0.45 -6.29 12.45
CA HIS A 70 0.15 -6.73 13.71
C HIS A 70 1.19 -5.72 14.22
N ALA A 71 1.22 -4.54 13.63
CA ALA A 71 2.12 -3.45 14.02
C ALA A 71 1.28 -2.20 14.26
N GLU A 72 1.69 -1.06 13.73
CA GLU A 72 0.96 0.20 13.95
C GLU A 72 0.01 0.55 12.80
N LYS A 73 -0.36 -0.42 11.98
CA LYS A 73 -1.31 -0.26 10.88
C LYS A 73 -0.88 0.89 9.96
N LEU A 74 -1.78 1.84 9.69
CA LEU A 74 -1.49 2.97 8.79
C LEU A 74 -0.41 3.91 9.31
N LYS A 75 -0.14 3.90 10.62
CA LYS A 75 0.91 4.71 11.24
C LYS A 75 2.27 4.02 11.25
N THR A 76 2.33 2.79 10.72
CA THR A 76 3.59 2.07 10.62
C THR A 76 4.56 2.89 9.78
N MET A 77 5.78 3.09 10.31
CA MET A 77 6.80 3.90 9.64
C MET A 77 7.63 3.07 8.69
N ILE A 78 7.90 3.67 7.54
CA ILE A 78 8.84 3.13 6.56
C ILE A 78 10.09 3.99 6.67
N ASN A 79 11.20 3.39 7.10
CA ASN A 79 12.43 4.12 7.35
C ASN A 79 13.67 3.47 6.74
N GLU A 80 13.46 2.52 5.83
CA GLU A 80 14.55 1.87 5.11
C GLU A 80 14.01 1.28 3.81
N ASP A 81 14.91 0.89 2.92
CA ASP A 81 14.54 0.21 1.68
C ASP A 81 13.70 -1.02 2.02
N CYS A 82 12.59 -1.22 1.33
CA CYS A 82 11.72 -2.35 1.61
C CYS A 82 10.79 -2.66 0.44
N GLU A 83 10.09 -3.77 0.57
CA GLU A 83 9.06 -4.20 -0.38
C GLU A 83 7.71 -4.14 0.32
N ILE A 84 6.75 -3.49 -0.33
CA ILE A 84 5.39 -3.39 0.18
C ILE A 84 4.48 -4.20 -0.73
N SER A 85 3.69 -5.09 -0.16
CA SER A 85 2.71 -5.87 -0.91
C SER A 85 1.31 -5.40 -0.53
N VAL A 86 0.50 -5.07 -1.54
CA VAL A 86 -0.83 -4.49 -1.34
C VAL A 86 -1.88 -5.41 -1.92
N PHE A 87 -2.73 -5.97 -1.06
CA PHE A 87 -3.84 -6.83 -1.44
C PHE A 87 -5.14 -6.13 -1.03
N PRO A 88 -5.98 -5.71 -1.99
CA PRO A 88 -7.27 -5.11 -1.63
C PRO A 88 -8.21 -6.15 -1.05
N PRO A 89 -9.31 -5.73 -0.40
CA PRO A 89 -10.32 -6.67 0.06
C PRO A 89 -10.83 -7.51 -1.11
N ALA A 90 -11.22 -8.76 -0.83
CA ALA A 90 -11.78 -9.62 -1.86
C ALA A 90 -13.01 -8.95 -2.46
N GLY A 91 -13.02 -8.82 -3.79
CA GLY A 91 -14.12 -8.16 -4.47
C GLY A 91 -15.40 -8.95 -4.38
N GLY A 92 -16.52 -8.24 -4.47
CA GLY A 92 -17.81 -8.85 -4.48
C GLY A 92 -18.25 -9.41 -3.16
N GLY A 93 -17.47 -9.17 -2.22
CA GLY A 93 -17.71 -9.47 -0.80
C GLY A 93 -18.25 -10.76 -0.54
#